data_2cf49751b85d3800f5d94fee7ce98cd4
#
_entry.id   2cf49751b85d3800f5d94fee7ce98cd4
#
_cell.length_a   1.000
_cell.length_b   1.000
_cell.length_c   1.000
_cell.angle_alpha   90.00
_cell.angle_beta   90.00
_cell.angle_gamma   90.00
#
_symmetry.space_group_name_H-M   'P 1'
#
loop_
_entity.id
_entity.type
_entity.pdbx_description
1 polymer ?
#
loop_
_entity_poly.entity_id
_entity_poly.type
_entity_poly.pdbx_seq_one_letter_code
_entity_poly.pdbx_strand_id
1 'polypeptide(L)'
;LVHAVSIVSKAVSNNTTLPILKCILIEASTGNIKLTANDMELGIETTIDGQIHQPGKIAIEAKLFSEIVRKLPDNDITIETDDQYKATITCEKACFQIMGQEGEEFPSLPEIEKIKVSLYPSFL
;
A
#
# COMPACT_ATOMS: atom_id res chain seq x y z
N LEU A 1 3.42 9.39 -2.09
CA LEU A 1 3.40 7.99 -1.68
C LEU A 1 4.02 7.75 -0.31
N VAL A 2 5.14 8.38 0.00
CA VAL A 2 5.79 8.23 1.32
C VAL A 2 4.84 8.63 2.45
N HIS A 3 4.13 9.73 2.30
CA HIS A 3 3.17 10.16 3.31
C HIS A 3 2.04 9.16 3.49
N ALA A 4 1.50 8.66 2.39
CA ALA A 4 0.41 7.70 2.43
C ALA A 4 0.84 6.41 3.13
N VAL A 5 2.02 5.89 2.79
CA VAL A 5 2.56 4.69 3.42
C VAL A 5 2.80 4.92 4.91
N SER A 6 3.33 6.09 5.27
CA SER A 6 3.59 6.43 6.67
C SER A 6 2.30 6.47 7.50
N ILE A 7 1.23 7.02 6.91
CA ILE A 7 -0.05 7.10 7.60
C ILE A 7 -0.65 5.71 7.85
N VAL A 8 -0.75 4.89 6.80
CA VAL A 8 -1.38 3.58 6.96
C VAL A 8 -0.54 2.62 7.79
N SER A 9 0.78 2.80 7.80
CA SER A 9 1.66 1.94 8.58
C SER A 9 1.36 1.99 10.08
N LYS A 10 0.70 3.03 10.56
CA LYS A 10 0.32 3.14 11.96
C LYS A 10 -0.71 2.10 12.38
N ALA A 11 -1.44 1.54 11.42
CA ALA A 11 -2.44 0.50 11.70
C ALA A 11 -1.91 -0.90 11.43
N VAL A 12 -0.65 -1.04 11.02
CA VAL A 12 -0.07 -2.35 10.77
C VAL A 12 0.23 -3.04 12.10
N SER A 13 -0.17 -4.30 12.22
CA SER A 13 0.09 -5.08 13.42
C SER A 13 1.51 -5.63 13.41
N ASN A 14 2.26 -5.38 14.47
CA ASN A 14 3.61 -5.92 14.63
C ASN A 14 3.65 -7.18 15.48
N ASN A 15 2.56 -7.48 16.18
CA ASN A 15 2.48 -8.58 17.15
C ASN A 15 1.46 -9.64 16.74
N THR A 16 1.17 -9.72 15.45
CA THR A 16 0.18 -10.68 14.97
C THR A 16 0.83 -12.00 14.57
N THR A 17 0.04 -13.08 14.66
CA THR A 17 0.40 -14.38 14.11
C THR A 17 -0.08 -14.51 12.65
N LEU A 18 -0.82 -13.52 12.15
CA LEU A 18 -1.31 -13.52 10.77
C LEU A 18 -0.40 -12.64 9.91
N PRO A 19 0.43 -13.24 9.04
CA PRO A 19 1.38 -12.46 8.23
C PRO A 19 0.73 -11.39 7.37
N ILE A 20 -0.49 -11.64 6.90
CA ILE A 20 -1.20 -10.67 6.04
C ILE A 20 -1.46 -9.34 6.76
N LEU A 21 -1.57 -9.33 8.09
CA LEU A 21 -1.79 -8.09 8.85
C LEU A 21 -0.52 -7.26 9.00
N LYS A 22 0.62 -7.79 8.61
CA LYS A 22 1.87 -7.01 8.55
C LYS A 22 2.00 -6.28 7.22
N CYS A 23 1.04 -6.47 6.34
CA CYS A 23 1.05 -5.91 4.99
C CYS A 23 0.17 -4.67 4.89
N ILE A 24 0.46 -3.88 3.86
CA ILE A 24 -0.41 -2.82 3.38
C ILE A 24 -1.09 -3.36 2.13
N LEU A 25 -2.42 -3.27 2.09
CA LEU A 25 -3.18 -3.61 0.89
C LEU A 25 -3.15 -2.43 -0.06
N ILE A 26 -2.70 -2.67 -1.28
CA ILE A 26 -2.67 -1.65 -2.34
C ILE A 26 -3.72 -2.06 -3.38
N GLU A 27 -4.71 -1.20 -3.57
CA GLU A 27 -5.76 -1.41 -4.55
C GLU A 27 -5.74 -0.31 -5.60
N ALA A 28 -5.55 -0.70 -6.85
CA ALA A 28 -5.60 0.21 -7.98
C ALA A 28 -6.95 0.07 -8.67
N SER A 29 -7.68 1.17 -8.75
CA SER A 29 -8.95 1.23 -9.45
C SER A 29 -9.04 2.55 -10.21
N THR A 30 -10.15 2.78 -10.90
CA THR A 30 -10.29 3.91 -11.82
C THR A 30 -9.83 5.23 -11.21
N GLY A 31 -8.67 5.71 -11.67
CA GLY A 31 -8.17 7.04 -11.33
C GLY A 31 -7.53 7.19 -9.96
N ASN A 32 -7.54 6.17 -9.11
CA ASN A 32 -6.94 6.31 -7.79
C ASN A 32 -6.36 5.01 -7.27
N ILE A 33 -5.50 5.16 -6.27
CA ILE A 33 -4.84 4.04 -5.59
C ILE A 33 -5.18 4.15 -4.11
N LYS A 34 -5.74 3.09 -3.56
CA LYS A 34 -6.11 3.04 -2.15
C LYS A 34 -5.14 2.16 -1.38
N LEU A 35 -4.60 2.70 -0.29
CA LEU A 35 -3.72 1.98 0.62
C LEU A 35 -4.47 1.73 1.91
N THR A 36 -4.46 0.48 2.38
CA THR A 36 -5.21 0.08 3.57
C THR A 36 -4.33 -0.76 4.49
N ALA A 37 -4.43 -0.52 5.78
CA ALA A 37 -3.84 -1.38 6.80
C ALA A 37 -4.82 -1.54 7.95
N ASN A 38 -4.81 -2.69 8.60
CA ASN A 38 -5.62 -2.88 9.80
C ASN A 38 -5.00 -3.95 10.70
N ASP A 39 -5.35 -3.89 11.99
CA ASP A 39 -4.94 -4.90 12.97
C ASP A 39 -6.15 -5.64 13.54
N MET A 40 -7.27 -5.60 12.82
CA MET A 40 -8.57 -6.16 13.17
C MET A 40 -9.35 -5.34 14.21
N GLU A 41 -8.72 -4.35 14.82
CA GLU A 41 -9.39 -3.44 15.75
C GLU A 41 -9.46 -2.03 15.16
N LEU A 42 -8.36 -1.57 14.57
CA LEU A 42 -8.24 -0.27 13.94
C LEU A 42 -7.80 -0.44 12.50
N GLY A 43 -8.46 0.27 11.60
CA GLY A 43 -8.07 0.29 10.20
C GLY A 43 -7.88 1.71 9.70
N ILE A 44 -6.90 1.90 8.81
CA ILE A 44 -6.65 3.18 8.17
C ILE A 44 -6.62 2.97 6.66
N GLU A 45 -7.38 3.80 5.94
CA GLU A 45 -7.36 3.86 4.49
C GLU A 45 -6.87 5.22 4.05
N THR A 46 -6.02 5.25 3.03
CA THR A 46 -5.56 6.48 2.41
C THR A 46 -5.67 6.32 0.90
N THR A 47 -6.18 7.34 0.23
CA THR A 47 -6.32 7.33 -1.23
C THR A 47 -5.37 8.34 -1.83
N ILE A 48 -4.65 7.94 -2.87
CA ILE A 48 -3.78 8.84 -3.63
C ILE A 48 -4.16 8.78 -5.10
N ASP A 49 -3.89 9.86 -5.82
CA ASP A 49 -4.12 9.90 -7.25
C ASP A 49 -3.02 9.17 -7.98
N GLY A 50 -3.39 8.53 -9.07
CA GLY A 50 -2.42 7.84 -9.88
C GLY A 50 -3.00 7.46 -11.22
N GLN A 51 -2.13 7.14 -12.16
CA GLN A 51 -2.51 6.68 -13.47
C GLN A 51 -2.55 5.16 -13.43
N ILE A 52 -3.72 4.58 -13.67
CA ILE A 52 -3.93 3.15 -13.57
C ILE A 52 -4.02 2.55 -14.96
N HIS A 53 -3.07 1.70 -15.30
CA HIS A 53 -3.08 1.00 -16.59
C HIS A 53 -3.90 -0.29 -16.49
N GLN A 54 -3.85 -0.94 -15.34
CA GLN A 54 -4.59 -2.17 -15.12
C GLN A 54 -5.03 -2.25 -13.65
N PRO A 55 -6.33 -2.39 -13.38
CA PRO A 55 -6.81 -2.50 -12.01
C PRO A 55 -6.32 -3.79 -11.36
N GLY A 56 -6.17 -3.75 -10.05
CA GLY A 56 -5.77 -4.93 -9.31
C GLY A 56 -5.48 -4.59 -7.86
N LYS A 57 -5.14 -5.61 -7.08
CA LYS A 57 -4.77 -5.39 -5.69
C LYS A 57 -3.73 -6.43 -5.25
N ILE A 58 -2.87 -5.99 -4.32
CA ILE A 58 -1.81 -6.80 -3.77
C ILE A 58 -1.53 -6.35 -2.33
N ALA A 59 -1.14 -7.29 -1.49
CA ALA A 59 -0.71 -6.98 -0.12
C ALA A 59 0.80 -7.07 -0.06
N ILE A 60 1.46 -6.02 0.42
CA ILE A 60 2.92 -5.95 0.51
C ILE A 60 3.32 -5.65 1.95
N GLU A 61 4.34 -6.34 2.45
CA GLU A 61 4.81 -6.13 3.81
C GLU A 61 5.16 -4.65 4.03
N ALA A 62 4.52 -4.05 5.05
CA ALA A 62 4.60 -2.61 5.30
C ALA A 62 6.02 -2.14 5.58
N LYS A 63 6.76 -2.90 6.36
CA LYS A 63 8.12 -2.52 6.75
C LYS A 63 9.06 -2.43 5.56
N LEU A 64 9.04 -3.44 4.70
CA LEU A 64 9.87 -3.45 3.50
C LEU A 64 9.42 -2.39 2.51
N PHE A 65 8.12 -2.25 2.31
CA PHE A 65 7.58 -1.26 1.39
C PHE A 65 7.93 0.16 1.85
N SER A 66 7.83 0.41 3.13
CA SER A 66 8.19 1.69 3.72
C SER A 66 9.66 2.03 3.50
N GLU A 67 10.55 1.04 3.68
CA GLU A 67 11.97 1.24 3.44
C GLU A 67 12.27 1.51 1.98
N ILE A 68 11.60 0.82 1.07
CA ILE A 68 11.79 1.00 -0.37
C ILE A 68 11.37 2.42 -0.79
N VAL A 69 10.17 2.85 -0.41
CA VAL A 69 9.67 4.16 -0.86
C VAL A 69 10.51 5.32 -0.33
N ARG A 70 11.12 5.17 0.84
CA ARG A 70 12.00 6.20 1.38
C ARG A 70 13.31 6.34 0.62
N LYS A 71 13.72 5.28 -0.08
CA LYS A 71 14.96 5.27 -0.85
C LYS A 71 14.77 5.73 -2.29
N LEU A 72 13.52 5.88 -2.73
CA LEU A 72 13.24 6.27 -4.09
C LEU A 72 13.46 7.77 -4.30
N PRO A 73 13.95 8.18 -5.49
CA PRO A 73 14.04 9.60 -5.83
C PRO A 73 12.66 10.27 -5.80
N ASP A 74 12.65 11.59 -5.65
CA ASP A 74 11.41 12.35 -5.64
C ASP A 74 10.91 12.57 -7.08
N ASN A 75 10.30 11.54 -7.63
CA ASN A 75 9.79 11.54 -9.00
C ASN A 75 8.69 10.49 -9.11
N ASP A 76 8.13 10.34 -10.29
CA ASP A 76 7.06 9.37 -10.54
C ASP A 76 7.51 7.95 -10.23
N ILE A 77 6.63 7.22 -9.56
CA ILE A 77 6.88 5.85 -9.14
C ILE A 77 5.94 4.93 -9.90
N THR A 78 6.49 3.86 -10.47
CA THR A 78 5.70 2.84 -11.16
C THR A 78 5.72 1.57 -10.34
N ILE A 79 4.54 0.99 -10.11
CA ILE A 79 4.40 -0.28 -9.41
C ILE A 79 3.73 -1.27 -10.35
N GLU A 80 4.40 -2.38 -10.61
CA GLU A 80 3.88 -3.45 -11.47
C GLU A 80 3.86 -4.75 -10.69
N THR A 81 2.83 -5.56 -10.90
CA THR A 81 2.74 -6.87 -10.25
C THR A 81 2.54 -7.95 -11.31
N ASP A 82 3.02 -9.15 -11.00
CA ASP A 82 2.86 -10.29 -11.90
C ASP A 82 1.89 -11.33 -11.30
N ASP A 83 1.71 -12.44 -12.01
CA ASP A 83 0.77 -13.49 -11.59
C ASP A 83 1.20 -14.21 -10.32
N GLN A 84 2.43 -14.02 -9.90
CA GLN A 84 2.96 -14.66 -8.69
C GLN A 84 3.08 -13.67 -7.54
N TYR A 85 2.40 -12.52 -7.65
CA TYR A 85 2.38 -11.48 -6.62
C TYR A 85 3.74 -10.86 -6.34
N LYS A 86 4.63 -10.87 -7.34
CA LYS A 86 5.88 -10.14 -7.24
C LYS A 86 5.64 -8.71 -7.71
N ALA A 87 5.96 -7.76 -6.84
CA ALA A 87 5.81 -6.35 -7.16
C ALA A 87 7.17 -5.77 -7.55
N THR A 88 7.20 -5.05 -8.66
CA THR A 88 8.38 -4.33 -9.14
C THR A 88 8.11 -2.85 -8.98
N ILE A 89 8.92 -2.17 -8.19
CA ILE A 89 8.78 -0.76 -7.89
C ILE A 89 9.93 -0.01 -8.54
N THR A 90 9.61 0.89 -9.46
CA THR A 90 10.59 1.59 -10.28
C THR A 90 10.42 3.09 -10.15
N CYS A 91 11.54 3.80 -9.99
CA CYS A 91 11.56 5.26 -10.02
C CYS A 91 12.91 5.67 -10.60
N GLU A 92 12.90 6.34 -11.74
CA GLU A 92 14.10 6.68 -12.50
C GLU A 92 14.96 5.43 -12.73
N LYS A 93 16.19 5.38 -12.22
CA LYS A 93 17.07 4.23 -12.36
C LYS A 93 16.95 3.24 -11.22
N ALA A 94 16.22 3.60 -10.16
CA ALA A 94 16.03 2.72 -9.01
C ALA A 94 14.95 1.70 -9.34
N CYS A 95 15.22 0.44 -9.03
CA CYS A 95 14.27 -0.66 -9.26
C CYS A 95 14.39 -1.64 -8.12
N PHE A 96 13.26 -1.93 -7.48
CA PHE A 96 13.18 -2.87 -6.37
C PHE A 96 12.12 -3.91 -6.66
N GLN A 97 12.36 -5.13 -6.22
CA GLN A 97 11.39 -6.21 -6.32
C GLN A 97 11.08 -6.75 -4.93
N ILE A 98 9.81 -7.00 -4.68
CA ILE A 98 9.36 -7.50 -3.39
C ILE A 98 8.22 -8.49 -3.62
N MET A 99 8.22 -9.58 -2.86
CA MET A 99 7.13 -10.56 -2.93
C MET A 99 5.97 -10.09 -2.09
N GLY A 100 4.80 -10.05 -2.70
CA GLY A 100 3.57 -9.72 -2.00
C GLY A 100 2.72 -10.95 -1.75
N GLN A 101 1.48 -10.71 -1.33
CA GLN A 101 0.47 -11.73 -1.12
C GLN A 101 -0.80 -11.35 -1.85
N GLU A 102 -1.66 -12.33 -2.10
CA GLU A 102 -2.93 -12.06 -2.78
C GLU A 102 -3.78 -11.08 -1.99
N GLY A 103 -4.17 -9.97 -2.65
CA GLY A 103 -4.94 -8.92 -1.99
C GLY A 103 -6.31 -9.38 -1.50
N GLU A 104 -6.88 -10.39 -2.17
CA GLU A 104 -8.18 -10.93 -1.77
C GLU A 104 -8.17 -11.55 -0.36
N GLU A 105 -7.00 -11.97 0.12
CA GLU A 105 -6.88 -12.56 1.44
C GLU A 105 -6.79 -11.51 2.55
N PHE A 106 -6.66 -10.23 2.19
CA PHE A 106 -6.56 -9.18 3.18
C PHE A 106 -7.92 -8.96 3.85
N PRO A 107 -8.00 -9.00 5.19
CA PRO A 107 -9.28 -8.87 5.90
C PRO A 107 -9.94 -7.53 5.65
N SER A 108 -11.27 -7.53 5.55
CA SER A 108 -12.05 -6.31 5.43
C SER A 108 -12.00 -5.52 6.72
N LEU A 109 -12.01 -4.19 6.61
CA LEU A 109 -12.04 -3.32 7.78
C LEU A 109 -13.39 -3.45 8.50
N PRO A 110 -13.39 -3.47 9.84
CA PRO A 110 -14.63 -3.31 10.59
C PRO A 110 -15.23 -1.93 10.26
N GLU A 111 -16.52 -1.91 9.98
CA GLU A 111 -17.15 -0.68 9.50
C GLU A 111 -17.09 0.48 10.47
N ILE A 112 -17.24 0.20 11.76
CA ILE A 112 -17.28 1.24 12.78
C ILE A 112 -15.90 1.74 13.19
N GLU A 113 -14.84 1.05 12.78
CA GLU A 113 -13.47 1.41 13.14
C GLU A 113 -12.70 2.02 11.96
N LYS A 114 -13.41 2.31 10.88
CA LYS A 114 -12.78 2.72 9.63
C LYS A 114 -12.44 4.20 9.64
N ILE A 115 -11.16 4.51 9.41
CA ILE A 115 -10.68 5.87 9.27
C ILE A 115 -10.20 6.08 7.84
N LYS A 116 -10.75 7.09 7.18
CA LYS A 116 -10.36 7.43 5.81
C LYS A 116 -9.58 8.73 5.79
N VAL A 117 -8.43 8.69 5.12
CA VAL A 117 -7.58 9.86 4.93
C VAL A 117 -7.34 10.05 3.44
N SER A 118 -7.66 11.22 2.93
CA SER A 118 -7.41 11.57 1.54
C SER A 118 -6.29 12.60 1.47
N LEU A 119 -5.29 12.33 0.64
CA LEU A 119 -4.15 13.22 0.46
C LEU A 119 -4.16 13.80 -0.94
N TYR A 120 -4.10 15.13 -1.01
CA TYR A 120 -4.04 15.86 -2.27
C TYR A 120 -2.72 16.61 -2.36
N PRO A 121 -2.20 16.82 -3.57
CA PRO A 121 -0.93 17.53 -3.73
C PRO A 121 -0.90 18.90 -3.05
N SER A 122 -2.04 19.57 -2.97
CA SER A 122 -2.14 20.90 -2.34
C SER A 122 -1.89 20.87 -0.83
N PHE A 123 -1.91 19.70 -0.19
CA PHE A 123 -1.63 19.56 1.24
C PHE A 123 -0.20 19.18 1.53
N LEU A 124 0.56 18.91 0.50
CA LEU A 124 1.94 18.48 0.61
C LEU A 124 2.91 19.62 0.33
#